data_50532ac6d2fd874ce4db789deb481262
#
_entry.id   50532ac6d2fd874ce4db789deb481262
#
_cell.length_a   1.000
_cell.length_b   1.000
_cell.length_c   1.000
_cell.angle_alpha   90.00
_cell.angle_beta   90.00
_cell.angle_gamma   90.00
#
_symmetry.space_group_name_H-M   'P 1'
#
loop_
_entity.id
_entity.type
_entity.pdbx_description
1 polymer ?
#
loop_
_entity_poly.entity_id
_entity_poly.type
_entity_poly.pdbx_seq_one_letter_code
_entity_poly.pdbx_strand_id
1 'polypeptide(L)'
;MLLSLVVHTYSLRYWLPAAVMIGTAPAYLLSWSAWRLLSTVLPSNLYHTVDDCVYSAYQSMVLFFFENYTGVETVIYGDIPEKKENVVYLSNHQSTADWIIADMLAIRQNALGHVRYVLKDGLKWLPLYGWYFSQHGGVYVKRSANFDEKAMKKKLSSQTKLGTPMYLVIFPEGTRYNPELQKVINDSQAFAAKEGLAVLKHVLTPRMKASHVAIETMKEHLDAVYDITIAYEGKLTAAGQRHPAPTMPEFLCKECPRVHIHFNRLDVREIPVEPVFFRRWLHERFEIKDKKLVLGRIQCLLRHMSMCYKVSIRNTSRHMDCQRRHNRNMPLETLRKHRRNA
;
A
#
# COMPACT_ATOMS: atom_id res chain seq x y z
N MET A 1 -7.85 -40.43 -0.86
CA MET A 1 -6.58 -39.91 -1.40
C MET A 1 -6.72 -38.51 -2.00
N LEU A 2 -7.59 -38.26 -2.98
CA LEU A 2 -7.71 -36.94 -3.62
C LEU A 2 -8.10 -35.82 -2.64
N LEU A 3 -9.09 -36.03 -1.78
CA LEU A 3 -9.52 -35.09 -0.76
C LEU A 3 -8.39 -34.79 0.24
N SER A 4 -7.63 -35.77 0.67
CA SER A 4 -6.47 -35.59 1.55
C SER A 4 -5.38 -34.79 0.90
N LEU A 5 -5.12 -34.96 -0.40
CA LEU A 5 -4.16 -34.15 -1.17
C LEU A 5 -4.61 -32.71 -1.28
N VAL A 6 -5.90 -32.45 -1.55
CA VAL A 6 -6.47 -31.11 -1.65
C VAL A 6 -6.36 -30.38 -0.30
N VAL A 7 -6.74 -31.05 0.80
CA VAL A 7 -6.62 -30.47 2.15
C VAL A 7 -5.16 -30.19 2.51
N HIS A 8 -4.24 -31.08 2.14
CA HIS A 8 -2.80 -30.89 2.40
C HIS A 8 -2.23 -29.72 1.60
N THR A 9 -2.60 -29.61 0.32
CA THR A 9 -2.17 -28.48 -0.54
C THR A 9 -2.71 -27.15 -0.04
N TYR A 10 -3.98 -27.11 0.40
CA TYR A 10 -4.59 -25.91 0.97
C TYR A 10 -3.89 -25.50 2.29
N SER A 11 -3.64 -26.48 3.16
CA SER A 11 -2.93 -26.27 4.42
C SER A 11 -1.50 -25.74 4.19
N LEU A 12 -0.76 -26.29 3.23
CA LEU A 12 0.59 -25.80 2.89
C LEU A 12 0.59 -24.36 2.37
N ARG A 13 -0.40 -23.97 1.56
CA ARG A 13 -0.52 -22.60 1.06
C ARG A 13 -0.66 -21.57 2.18
N TYR A 14 -1.30 -21.94 3.26
CA TYR A 14 -1.49 -21.06 4.42
C TYR A 14 -0.33 -21.18 5.43
N TRP A 15 -0.01 -22.41 5.84
CA TRP A 15 0.93 -22.65 6.95
C TRP A 15 2.38 -22.33 6.58
N LEU A 16 2.81 -22.59 5.34
CA LEU A 16 4.18 -22.29 4.92
C LEU A 16 4.48 -20.78 4.96
N PRO A 17 3.69 -19.89 4.34
CA PRO A 17 3.89 -18.45 4.49
C PRO A 17 3.82 -17.98 5.94
N ALA A 18 2.84 -18.47 6.71
CA ALA A 18 2.68 -18.11 8.11
C ALA A 18 3.90 -18.52 8.95
N ALA A 19 4.37 -19.76 8.77
CA ALA A 19 5.54 -20.27 9.48
C ALA A 19 6.82 -19.50 9.14
N VAL A 20 7.02 -19.15 7.86
CA VAL A 20 8.19 -18.36 7.45
C VAL A 20 8.10 -16.95 8.00
N MET A 21 6.98 -16.24 7.81
CA MET A 21 6.81 -14.86 8.26
C MET A 21 6.89 -14.73 9.79
N ILE A 22 6.18 -15.61 10.52
CA ILE A 22 6.18 -15.59 11.99
C ILE A 22 7.52 -16.10 12.54
N GLY A 23 8.08 -17.15 11.94
CA GLY A 23 9.35 -17.76 12.39
C GLY A 23 10.56 -16.84 12.17
N THR A 24 10.57 -16.04 11.11
CA THR A 24 11.67 -15.08 10.83
C THR A 24 11.50 -13.74 11.55
N ALA A 25 10.29 -13.37 11.95
CA ALA A 25 10.01 -12.08 12.57
C ALA A 25 10.81 -11.83 13.86
N PRO A 26 10.96 -12.77 14.81
CA PRO A 26 11.78 -12.56 16.00
C PRO A 26 13.25 -12.29 15.67
N ALA A 27 13.84 -13.08 14.78
CA ALA A 27 15.23 -12.89 14.35
C ALA A 27 15.45 -11.55 13.66
N TYR A 28 14.51 -11.16 12.80
CA TYR A 28 14.50 -9.85 12.15
C TYR A 28 14.45 -8.72 13.18
N LEU A 29 13.49 -8.75 14.11
CA LEU A 29 13.30 -7.71 15.12
C LEU A 29 14.48 -7.61 16.10
N LEU A 30 15.08 -8.74 16.48
CA LEU A 30 16.30 -8.75 17.32
C LEU A 30 17.49 -8.15 16.59
N SER A 31 17.74 -8.56 15.34
CA SER A 31 18.81 -8.02 14.51
C SER A 31 18.64 -6.51 14.26
N TRP A 32 17.40 -6.10 13.97
CA TRP A 32 17.06 -4.69 13.81
C TRP A 32 17.24 -3.92 15.13
N SER A 33 16.85 -4.48 16.27
CA SER A 33 17.05 -3.84 17.59
C SER A 33 18.53 -3.64 17.91
N ALA A 34 19.36 -4.65 17.63
CA ALA A 34 20.82 -4.54 17.77
C ALA A 34 21.37 -3.43 16.85
N TRP A 35 20.94 -3.38 15.59
CA TRP A 35 21.28 -2.31 14.66
C TRP A 35 20.85 -0.94 15.21
N ARG A 36 19.62 -0.84 15.73
CA ARG A 36 19.11 0.42 16.30
C ARG A 36 19.94 0.92 17.48
N LEU A 37 20.40 0.03 18.33
CA LEU A 37 21.30 0.38 19.45
C LEU A 37 22.65 0.83 18.95
N LEU A 38 23.27 0.12 18.03
CA LEU A 38 24.57 0.49 17.44
C LEU A 38 24.49 1.84 16.70
N SER A 39 23.38 2.12 16.06
CA SER A 39 23.16 3.35 15.27
C SER A 39 23.04 4.62 16.12
N THR A 40 22.95 4.53 17.45
CA THR A 40 22.88 5.71 18.33
C THR A 40 24.12 6.59 18.26
N VAL A 41 25.25 6.01 17.88
CA VAL A 41 26.54 6.71 17.71
C VAL A 41 26.87 7.05 16.26
N LEU A 42 25.97 6.70 15.32
CA LEU A 42 26.15 6.90 13.89
C LEU A 42 25.34 8.10 13.37
N PRO A 43 25.73 8.70 12.24
CA PRO A 43 24.93 9.73 11.58
C PRO A 43 23.52 9.23 11.25
N SER A 44 22.51 10.06 11.49
CA SER A 44 21.09 9.71 11.25
C SER A 44 20.81 9.24 9.82
N ASN A 45 21.48 9.82 8.83
CA ASN A 45 21.33 9.43 7.43
C ASN A 45 21.74 7.98 7.17
N LEU A 46 22.84 7.53 7.80
CA LEU A 46 23.28 6.14 7.68
C LEU A 46 22.27 5.19 8.33
N TYR A 47 21.74 5.57 9.50
CA TYR A 47 20.68 4.82 10.16
C TYR A 47 19.48 4.61 9.23
N HIS A 48 18.93 5.68 8.67
CA HIS A 48 17.75 5.60 7.81
C HIS A 48 17.99 4.78 6.54
N THR A 49 19.16 4.94 5.92
CA THR A 49 19.52 4.16 4.71
C THR A 49 19.55 2.65 4.99
N VAL A 50 20.19 2.24 6.08
CA VAL A 50 20.26 0.82 6.44
C VAL A 50 18.91 0.30 6.93
N ASP A 51 18.15 1.08 7.70
CA ASP A 51 16.81 0.75 8.15
C ASP A 51 15.87 0.50 6.96
N ASP A 52 15.89 1.37 5.95
CA ASP A 52 15.10 1.23 4.72
C ASP A 52 15.51 -0.02 3.92
N CYS A 53 16.81 -0.34 3.84
CA CYS A 53 17.29 -1.56 3.20
C CYS A 53 16.81 -2.84 3.94
N VAL A 54 16.95 -2.85 5.27
CA VAL A 54 16.54 -3.99 6.10
C VAL A 54 15.03 -4.19 6.04
N TYR A 55 14.26 -3.10 6.10
CA TYR A 55 12.80 -3.15 5.89
C TYR A 55 12.45 -3.70 4.51
N SER A 56 13.07 -3.15 3.46
CA SER A 56 12.82 -3.59 2.08
C SER A 56 13.12 -5.08 1.90
N ALA A 57 14.21 -5.58 2.47
CA ALA A 57 14.57 -7.00 2.37
C ALA A 57 13.53 -7.91 3.05
N TYR A 58 13.10 -7.56 4.27
CA TYR A 58 12.10 -8.33 4.99
C TYR A 58 10.73 -8.29 4.29
N GLN A 59 10.28 -7.11 3.88
CA GLN A 59 9.00 -6.95 3.18
C GLN A 59 9.00 -7.58 1.78
N SER A 60 10.14 -7.63 1.10
CA SER A 60 10.26 -8.37 -0.17
C SER A 60 10.02 -9.87 0.02
N MET A 61 10.50 -10.44 1.13
CA MET A 61 10.20 -11.83 1.48
C MET A 61 8.69 -12.03 1.76
N VAL A 62 8.06 -11.10 2.48
CA VAL A 62 6.61 -11.15 2.72
C VAL A 62 5.85 -11.05 1.40
N LEU A 63 6.19 -10.08 0.55
CA LEU A 63 5.57 -9.86 -0.76
C LEU A 63 5.70 -11.08 -1.68
N PHE A 64 6.82 -11.82 -1.61
CA PHE A 64 6.98 -13.05 -2.38
C PHE A 64 5.83 -14.02 -2.15
N PHE A 65 5.39 -14.20 -0.90
CA PHE A 65 4.28 -15.08 -0.59
C PHE A 65 2.94 -14.55 -1.12
N PHE A 66 2.68 -13.25 -1.01
CA PHE A 66 1.42 -12.65 -1.43
C PHE A 66 1.31 -12.44 -2.94
N GLU A 67 2.41 -12.27 -3.63
CA GLU A 67 2.40 -11.93 -5.06
C GLU A 67 2.78 -13.12 -5.95
N ASN A 68 3.81 -13.89 -5.57
CA ASN A 68 4.32 -14.98 -6.40
C ASN A 68 3.78 -16.35 -5.98
N TYR A 69 3.81 -16.64 -4.68
CA TYR A 69 3.43 -17.95 -4.16
C TYR A 69 1.92 -18.21 -4.25
N THR A 70 1.09 -17.21 -3.96
CA THR A 70 -0.37 -17.35 -4.05
C THR A 70 -0.86 -17.58 -5.47
N GLY A 71 -0.19 -16.98 -6.46
CA GLY A 71 -0.62 -16.91 -7.84
C GLY A 71 -1.90 -16.09 -8.04
N VAL A 72 -2.19 -15.14 -7.14
CA VAL A 72 -3.22 -14.12 -7.32
C VAL A 72 -2.75 -13.16 -8.42
N GLU A 73 -3.61 -12.92 -9.42
CA GLU A 73 -3.28 -12.01 -10.50
C GLU A 73 -3.51 -10.56 -10.05
N THR A 74 -2.48 -9.71 -10.14
CA THR A 74 -2.59 -8.28 -9.86
C THR A 74 -2.71 -7.51 -11.16
N VAL A 75 -3.83 -6.80 -11.34
CA VAL A 75 -4.10 -5.98 -12.54
C VAL A 75 -4.08 -4.52 -12.14
N ILE A 76 -3.13 -3.76 -12.70
CA ILE A 76 -2.94 -2.35 -12.40
C ILE A 76 -3.43 -1.52 -13.58
N TYR A 77 -4.22 -0.49 -13.29
CA TYR A 77 -4.74 0.49 -14.24
C TYR A 77 -4.19 1.87 -13.89
N GLY A 78 -3.62 2.52 -14.88
CA GLY A 78 -2.90 3.79 -14.73
C GLY A 78 -1.39 3.59 -14.71
N ASP A 79 -0.67 4.70 -14.84
CA ASP A 79 0.76 4.70 -14.99
C ASP A 79 1.45 4.89 -13.64
N ILE A 80 2.23 3.91 -13.24
CA ILE A 80 3.07 4.01 -12.03
C ILE A 80 4.35 4.73 -12.44
N PRO A 81 4.73 5.83 -11.76
CA PRO A 81 5.99 6.49 -12.02
C PRO A 81 7.19 5.55 -11.82
N GLU A 82 8.15 5.62 -12.72
CA GLU A 82 9.40 4.82 -12.60
C GLU A 82 10.32 5.36 -11.49
N LYS A 83 10.22 6.66 -11.22
CA LYS A 83 11.04 7.34 -10.19
C LYS A 83 10.45 7.12 -8.81
N LYS A 84 11.34 7.01 -7.82
CA LYS A 84 10.95 7.13 -6.41
C LYS A 84 10.41 8.53 -6.16
N GLU A 85 9.26 8.60 -5.52
CA GLU A 85 8.62 9.86 -5.14
C GLU A 85 8.29 9.85 -3.64
N ASN A 86 8.35 11.03 -3.03
CA ASN A 86 7.79 11.24 -1.70
C ASN A 86 6.29 11.46 -1.83
N VAL A 87 5.50 10.57 -1.28
CA VAL A 87 4.06 10.56 -1.54
C VAL A 87 3.22 10.33 -0.29
N VAL A 88 2.00 10.83 -0.35
CA VAL A 88 0.89 10.34 0.47
C VAL A 88 0.04 9.41 -0.39
N TYR A 89 -0.06 8.16 0.04
CA TYR A 89 -0.89 7.12 -0.57
C TYR A 89 -2.26 7.09 0.11
N LEU A 90 -3.32 7.37 -0.64
CA LEU A 90 -4.71 7.39 -0.18
C LEU A 90 -5.50 6.27 -0.82
N SER A 91 -5.92 5.27 -0.05
CA SER A 91 -6.69 4.15 -0.58
C SER A 91 -7.99 3.91 0.20
N ASN A 92 -8.96 3.27 -0.48
CA ASN A 92 -10.06 2.61 0.20
C ASN A 92 -9.56 1.42 1.02
N HIS A 93 -10.31 0.99 2.02
CA HIS A 93 -9.93 -0.04 2.97
C HIS A 93 -10.99 -1.12 3.09
N GLN A 94 -10.74 -2.32 2.58
CA GLN A 94 -11.70 -3.43 2.54
C GLN A 94 -11.15 -4.72 3.15
N SER A 95 -9.84 -4.94 3.04
CA SER A 95 -9.18 -6.19 3.41
C SER A 95 -8.12 -6.00 4.49
N THR A 96 -7.80 -7.07 5.21
CA THR A 96 -6.58 -7.13 6.02
C THR A 96 -5.31 -7.18 5.16
N ALA A 97 -5.43 -7.45 3.86
CA ALA A 97 -4.33 -7.48 2.90
C ALA A 97 -4.07 -6.14 2.17
N ASP A 98 -4.86 -5.09 2.43
CA ASP A 98 -4.71 -3.81 1.70
C ASP A 98 -3.34 -3.15 1.87
N TRP A 99 -2.67 -3.36 3.01
CA TRP A 99 -1.31 -2.85 3.22
C TRP A 99 -0.29 -3.54 2.31
N ILE A 100 -0.49 -4.84 2.00
CA ILE A 100 0.33 -5.58 1.03
C ILE A 100 0.25 -4.95 -0.35
N ILE A 101 -0.94 -4.44 -0.75
CA ILE A 101 -1.12 -3.78 -2.04
C ILE A 101 -0.30 -2.47 -2.10
N ALA A 102 -0.21 -1.73 -1.01
CA ALA A 102 0.66 -0.55 -0.95
C ALA A 102 2.14 -0.94 -1.13
N ASP A 103 2.58 -2.01 -0.47
CA ASP A 103 3.95 -2.54 -0.62
C ASP A 103 4.20 -3.07 -2.05
N MET A 104 3.20 -3.74 -2.67
CA MET A 104 3.27 -4.18 -4.07
C MET A 104 3.47 -3.02 -5.06
N LEU A 105 2.88 -1.86 -4.79
CA LEU A 105 3.08 -0.67 -5.61
C LEU A 105 4.44 -0.01 -5.33
N ALA A 106 4.82 0.07 -4.05
CA ALA A 106 6.08 0.68 -3.64
C ALA A 106 7.32 -0.09 -4.15
N ILE A 107 7.28 -1.44 -4.18
CA ILE A 107 8.40 -2.23 -4.69
C ILE A 107 8.63 -2.00 -6.19
N ARG A 108 7.58 -1.73 -6.96
CA ARG A 108 7.67 -1.43 -8.39
C ARG A 108 8.38 -0.10 -8.68
N GLN A 109 8.40 0.79 -7.70
CA GLN A 109 9.12 2.06 -7.75
C GLN A 109 10.47 1.99 -7.00
N ASN A 110 10.87 0.79 -6.55
CA ASN A 110 12.04 0.61 -5.69
C ASN A 110 11.98 1.50 -4.41
N ALA A 111 10.76 1.76 -3.92
CA ALA A 111 10.47 2.62 -2.78
C ALA A 111 9.95 1.84 -1.55
N LEU A 112 10.07 0.51 -1.54
CA LEU A 112 9.54 -0.35 -0.48
C LEU A 112 10.09 0.03 0.90
N GLY A 113 11.39 0.35 1.01
CA GLY A 113 11.99 0.82 2.25
C GLY A 113 11.45 2.16 2.75
N HIS A 114 10.83 2.96 1.88
CA HIS A 114 10.26 4.26 2.22
C HIS A 114 8.82 4.19 2.75
N VAL A 115 8.21 2.99 2.77
CA VAL A 115 6.82 2.83 3.20
C VAL A 115 6.68 3.10 4.68
N ARG A 116 5.76 3.98 5.02
CA ARG A 116 5.37 4.36 6.39
C ARG A 116 3.85 4.31 6.48
N TYR A 117 3.33 3.91 7.62
CA TYR A 117 1.88 3.75 7.81
C TYR A 117 1.33 4.72 8.84
N VAL A 118 0.13 5.24 8.57
CA VAL A 118 -0.71 5.82 9.60
C VAL A 118 -1.51 4.69 10.26
N LEU A 119 -1.17 4.37 11.49
CA LEU A 119 -1.64 3.21 12.23
C LEU A 119 -2.63 3.59 13.33
N LYS A 120 -3.52 2.65 13.69
CA LYS A 120 -4.38 2.79 14.88
C LYS A 120 -3.52 2.81 16.15
N ASP A 121 -3.78 3.76 17.05
CA ASP A 121 -3.03 3.95 18.31
C ASP A 121 -2.88 2.67 19.14
N GLY A 122 -3.89 1.79 19.15
CA GLY A 122 -3.81 0.51 19.86
C GLY A 122 -2.70 -0.43 19.37
N LEU A 123 -2.20 -0.27 18.15
CA LEU A 123 -1.13 -1.11 17.60
C LEU A 123 0.25 -0.80 18.19
N LYS A 124 0.42 0.34 18.83
CA LYS A 124 1.67 0.69 19.54
C LYS A 124 2.00 -0.27 20.70
N TRP A 125 0.99 -0.94 21.24
CA TRP A 125 1.12 -1.90 22.33
C TRP A 125 1.44 -3.33 21.85
N LEU A 126 1.48 -3.56 20.54
CA LEU A 126 1.90 -4.85 20.00
C LEU A 126 3.39 -5.07 20.31
N PRO A 127 3.75 -6.12 21.05
CA PRO A 127 5.14 -6.34 21.48
C PRO A 127 6.11 -6.29 20.30
N LEU A 128 7.22 -5.61 20.47
CA LEU A 128 8.29 -5.38 19.48
C LEU A 128 7.84 -4.60 18.24
N TYR A 129 6.74 -5.01 17.59
CA TYR A 129 6.24 -4.38 16.37
C TYR A 129 5.78 -2.94 16.59
N GLY A 130 5.10 -2.64 17.69
CA GLY A 130 4.67 -1.28 18.00
C GLY A 130 5.85 -0.33 18.11
N TRP A 131 6.91 -0.74 18.79
CA TRP A 131 8.14 0.04 18.88
C TRP A 131 8.83 0.16 17.52
N TYR A 132 8.97 -0.95 16.79
CA TYR A 132 9.57 -0.99 15.46
C TYR A 132 8.91 -0.02 14.48
N PHE A 133 7.59 -0.12 14.29
CA PHE A 133 6.86 0.80 13.39
C PHE A 133 7.00 2.27 13.80
N SER A 134 7.07 2.56 15.11
CA SER A 134 7.34 3.92 15.58
C SER A 134 8.72 4.43 15.17
N GLN A 135 9.74 3.59 15.25
CA GLN A 135 11.12 3.94 14.87
C GLN A 135 11.29 4.03 13.36
N HIS A 136 10.64 3.15 12.61
CA HIS A 136 10.61 3.18 11.13
C HIS A 136 9.79 4.36 10.56
N GLY A 137 9.28 5.26 11.38
CA GLY A 137 8.58 6.47 10.95
C GLY A 137 7.07 6.35 10.89
N GLY A 138 6.48 5.25 11.33
CA GLY A 138 5.02 5.09 11.42
C GLY A 138 4.37 6.10 12.38
N VAL A 139 3.15 6.51 12.07
CA VAL A 139 2.39 7.49 12.83
C VAL A 139 1.18 6.82 13.46
N TYR A 140 1.09 6.86 14.80
CA TYR A 140 -0.05 6.31 15.53
C TYR A 140 -1.12 7.36 15.74
N VAL A 141 -2.36 7.06 15.38
CA VAL A 141 -3.48 7.99 15.49
C VAL A 141 -4.66 7.37 16.26
N LYS A 142 -5.28 8.16 17.13
CA LYS A 142 -6.56 7.82 17.74
C LYS A 142 -7.69 8.15 16.76
N ARG A 143 -8.58 7.20 16.52
CA ARG A 143 -9.69 7.32 15.55
C ARG A 143 -10.93 8.03 16.10
N SER A 144 -10.82 8.74 17.21
CA SER A 144 -11.92 9.40 17.93
C SER A 144 -11.78 10.92 17.90
N ALA A 145 -12.67 11.61 18.63
CA ALA A 145 -12.57 13.04 18.88
C ALA A 145 -11.20 13.47 19.46
N ASN A 146 -10.48 12.55 20.09
CA ASN A 146 -9.16 12.76 20.67
C ASN A 146 -8.00 12.55 19.67
N PHE A 147 -8.20 12.86 18.38
CA PHE A 147 -7.12 12.88 17.40
C PHE A 147 -6.09 13.95 17.78
N ASP A 148 -4.86 13.53 18.03
CA ASP A 148 -3.76 14.42 18.37
C ASP A 148 -3.06 14.94 17.12
N GLU A 149 -3.57 16.03 16.59
CA GLU A 149 -3.03 16.71 15.42
C GLU A 149 -1.61 17.23 15.66
N LYS A 150 -1.35 17.80 16.87
CA LYS A 150 -0.04 18.37 17.20
C LYS A 150 1.05 17.28 17.21
N ALA A 151 0.76 16.12 17.80
CA ALA A 151 1.69 15.01 17.81
C ALA A 151 1.99 14.49 16.40
N MET A 152 0.96 14.36 15.56
CA MET A 152 1.13 13.95 14.16
C MET A 152 1.96 14.98 13.37
N LYS A 153 1.63 16.28 13.44
CA LYS A 153 2.40 17.37 12.81
C LYS A 153 3.86 17.36 13.26
N LYS A 154 4.11 17.25 14.58
CA LYS A 154 5.47 17.18 15.13
C LYS A 154 6.26 16.00 14.56
N LYS A 155 5.65 14.80 14.51
CA LYS A 155 6.31 13.58 14.00
C LYS A 155 6.66 13.74 12.51
N LEU A 156 5.72 14.18 11.69
CA LEU A 156 5.91 14.36 10.25
C LEU A 156 6.93 15.48 9.96
N SER A 157 6.81 16.63 10.62
CA SER A 157 7.79 17.73 10.47
C SER A 157 9.21 17.33 10.86
N SER A 158 9.36 16.45 11.87
CA SER A 158 10.67 15.93 12.22
C SER A 158 11.29 15.09 11.11
N GLN A 159 10.47 14.27 10.45
CA GLN A 159 10.91 13.41 9.35
C GLN A 159 11.25 14.21 8.09
N THR A 160 10.40 15.18 7.72
CA THR A 160 10.66 16.05 6.55
C THR A 160 11.91 16.91 6.73
N LYS A 161 12.14 17.46 7.94
CA LYS A 161 13.37 18.22 8.27
C LYS A 161 14.65 17.38 8.14
N LEU A 162 14.57 16.09 8.41
CA LEU A 162 15.68 15.15 8.23
C LEU A 162 15.83 14.69 6.77
N GLY A 163 14.96 15.13 5.86
CA GLY A 163 14.94 14.68 4.47
C GLY A 163 14.61 13.19 4.32
N THR A 164 13.93 12.59 5.32
CA THR A 164 13.59 11.17 5.29
C THR A 164 12.66 10.87 4.12
N PRO A 165 13.01 9.93 3.22
CA PRO A 165 12.13 9.53 2.14
C PRO A 165 10.80 9.02 2.66
N MET A 166 9.68 9.39 2.00
CA MET A 166 8.35 9.17 2.55
C MET A 166 7.39 8.59 1.51
N TYR A 167 6.91 7.37 1.79
CA TYR A 167 5.78 6.75 1.11
C TYR A 167 4.71 6.49 2.18
N LEU A 168 3.93 7.53 2.52
CA LEU A 168 3.03 7.51 3.67
C LEU A 168 1.66 6.95 3.31
N VAL A 169 1.37 5.74 3.78
CA VAL A 169 0.11 5.03 3.51
C VAL A 169 -0.96 5.43 4.52
N ILE A 170 -2.08 5.92 4.01
CA ILE A 170 -3.26 6.31 4.79
C ILE A 170 -4.50 5.65 4.21
N PHE A 171 -5.31 5.08 5.08
CA PHE A 171 -6.66 4.60 4.76
C PHE A 171 -7.68 5.56 5.41
N PRO A 172 -8.20 6.56 4.66
CA PRO A 172 -9.02 7.62 5.22
C PRO A 172 -10.33 7.16 5.86
N GLU A 173 -10.84 6.00 5.47
CA GLU A 173 -12.04 5.39 6.07
C GLU A 173 -11.87 5.12 7.58
N GLY A 174 -10.64 4.94 8.03
CA GLY A 174 -10.30 4.70 9.42
C GLY A 174 -10.73 3.33 9.97
N THR A 175 -11.53 2.57 9.23
CA THR A 175 -11.85 1.15 9.46
C THR A 175 -12.15 0.50 8.12
N ARG A 176 -12.19 -0.84 8.09
CA ARG A 176 -12.46 -1.58 6.84
C ARG A 176 -13.95 -1.55 6.51
N TYR A 177 -14.27 -1.33 5.25
CA TYR A 177 -15.60 -1.59 4.72
C TYR A 177 -15.83 -3.10 4.69
N ASN A 178 -16.85 -3.57 5.39
CA ASN A 178 -17.31 -4.96 5.32
C ASN A 178 -18.83 -4.95 5.15
N PRO A 179 -19.38 -5.54 4.06
CA PRO A 179 -20.81 -5.56 3.79
C PRO A 179 -21.63 -6.29 4.87
N GLU A 180 -21.03 -7.14 5.68
CA GLU A 180 -21.68 -7.83 6.81
C GLU A 180 -21.86 -6.93 8.04
N LEU A 181 -21.09 -5.84 8.14
CA LEU A 181 -21.12 -4.92 9.27
C LEU A 181 -22.06 -3.73 9.00
N GLN A 182 -23.37 -4.00 8.89
CA GLN A 182 -24.38 -3.01 8.54
C GLN A 182 -24.38 -1.78 9.46
N LYS A 183 -24.11 -1.96 10.77
CA LYS A 183 -24.02 -0.84 11.70
C LYS A 183 -22.95 0.16 11.28
N VAL A 184 -21.75 -0.30 10.90
CA VAL A 184 -20.65 0.57 10.48
C VAL A 184 -21.00 1.33 9.20
N ILE A 185 -21.67 0.65 8.27
CA ILE A 185 -22.13 1.24 7.01
C ILE A 185 -23.19 2.31 7.28
N ASN A 186 -24.22 1.99 8.07
CA ASN A 186 -25.31 2.90 8.40
C ASN A 186 -24.80 4.14 9.16
N ASP A 187 -23.88 3.97 10.12
CA ASP A 187 -23.26 5.08 10.86
C ASP A 187 -22.48 6.01 9.90
N SER A 188 -21.77 5.42 8.94
CA SER A 188 -21.03 6.18 7.92
C SER A 188 -21.96 6.95 6.97
N GLN A 189 -23.03 6.32 6.53
CA GLN A 189 -24.03 6.92 5.65
C GLN A 189 -24.82 8.03 6.35
N ALA A 190 -25.22 7.80 7.60
CA ALA A 190 -25.89 8.82 8.42
C ALA A 190 -24.99 10.04 8.65
N PHE A 191 -23.69 9.81 8.88
CA PHE A 191 -22.72 10.91 8.98
C PHE A 191 -22.61 11.70 7.67
N ALA A 192 -22.50 11.04 6.50
CA ALA A 192 -22.46 11.72 5.21
C ALA A 192 -23.72 12.57 4.98
N ALA A 193 -24.92 12.01 5.22
CA ALA A 193 -26.17 12.71 5.08
C ALA A 193 -26.27 13.94 6.00
N LYS A 194 -25.84 13.81 7.26
CA LYS A 194 -25.80 14.92 8.23
C LYS A 194 -24.88 16.07 7.79
N GLU A 195 -23.74 15.74 7.17
CA GLU A 195 -22.75 16.72 6.68
C GLU A 195 -23.08 17.26 5.26
N GLY A 196 -24.22 16.89 4.69
CA GLY A 196 -24.61 17.29 3.32
C GLY A 196 -23.73 16.72 2.22
N LEU A 197 -23.07 15.57 2.48
CA LEU A 197 -22.21 14.87 1.55
C LEU A 197 -22.98 13.74 0.85
N ALA A 198 -22.50 13.35 -0.34
CA ALA A 198 -23.08 12.21 -1.06
C ALA A 198 -22.95 10.91 -0.25
N VAL A 199 -24.00 10.11 -0.20
CA VAL A 199 -24.02 8.84 0.53
C VAL A 199 -23.32 7.76 -0.28
N LEU A 200 -22.21 7.23 0.27
CA LEU A 200 -21.40 6.18 -0.34
C LEU A 200 -21.94 4.79 0.01
N LYS A 201 -21.83 3.84 -0.92
CA LYS A 201 -22.42 2.49 -0.77
C LYS A 201 -21.39 1.37 -0.64
N HIS A 202 -20.23 1.52 -1.27
CA HIS A 202 -19.20 0.47 -1.39
C HIS A 202 -17.88 0.84 -0.72
N VAL A 203 -17.79 2.05 -0.16
CA VAL A 203 -16.72 2.55 0.71
C VAL A 203 -17.33 3.32 1.86
N LEU A 204 -16.57 3.54 2.92
CA LEU A 204 -17.02 4.39 4.03
C LEU A 204 -16.66 5.86 3.74
N THR A 205 -17.42 6.76 4.36
CA THR A 205 -17.15 8.21 4.30
C THR A 205 -15.75 8.50 4.88
N PRO A 206 -14.86 9.13 4.11
CA PRO A 206 -13.49 9.33 4.54
C PRO A 206 -13.39 10.34 5.68
N ARG A 207 -12.49 10.07 6.62
CA ARG A 207 -12.11 10.97 7.72
C ARG A 207 -10.94 11.81 7.27
N MET A 208 -11.14 13.12 7.14
CA MET A 208 -10.15 14.02 6.53
C MET A 208 -8.93 14.29 7.42
N LYS A 209 -9.05 14.27 8.77
CA LYS A 209 -8.04 14.85 9.68
C LYS A 209 -6.63 14.34 9.44
N ALA A 210 -6.41 13.02 9.40
CA ALA A 210 -5.07 12.47 9.21
C ALA A 210 -4.49 12.79 7.83
N SER A 211 -5.30 12.66 6.77
CA SER A 211 -4.87 12.96 5.40
C SER A 211 -4.57 14.44 5.20
N HIS A 212 -5.41 15.31 5.77
CA HIS A 212 -5.20 16.77 5.72
C HIS A 212 -3.89 17.16 6.42
N VAL A 213 -3.72 16.73 7.68
CA VAL A 213 -2.50 17.01 8.45
C VAL A 213 -1.25 16.49 7.75
N ALA A 214 -1.32 15.30 7.14
CA ALA A 214 -0.19 14.75 6.43
C ALA A 214 0.20 15.60 5.20
N ILE A 215 -0.78 15.91 4.36
CA ILE A 215 -0.53 16.66 3.12
C ILE A 215 -0.11 18.11 3.44
N GLU A 216 -0.81 18.79 4.37
CA GLU A 216 -0.46 20.15 4.79
C GLU A 216 0.96 20.21 5.37
N THR A 217 1.32 19.27 6.28
CA THR A 217 2.61 19.32 6.97
C THR A 217 3.78 18.99 6.04
N MET A 218 3.55 18.11 5.07
CA MET A 218 4.61 17.61 4.19
C MET A 218 4.57 18.25 2.79
N LYS A 219 3.74 19.26 2.53
CA LYS A 219 3.48 19.81 1.19
C LYS A 219 4.75 20.09 0.38
N GLU A 220 5.74 20.72 1.00
CA GLU A 220 7.01 21.09 0.34
C GLU A 220 7.98 19.88 0.18
N HIS A 221 7.67 18.75 0.82
CA HIS A 221 8.47 17.53 0.75
C HIS A 221 7.84 16.48 -0.18
N LEU A 222 6.56 16.63 -0.51
CA LEU A 222 5.81 15.70 -1.34
C LEU A 222 5.95 16.01 -2.82
N ASP A 223 6.18 14.97 -3.62
CA ASP A 223 6.15 15.02 -5.08
C ASP A 223 4.72 14.82 -5.62
N ALA A 224 3.93 13.98 -4.95
CA ALA A 224 2.58 13.65 -5.39
C ALA A 224 1.69 13.09 -4.26
N VAL A 225 0.39 12.98 -4.56
CA VAL A 225 -0.55 12.15 -3.82
C VAL A 225 -1.04 11.03 -4.73
N TYR A 226 -0.95 9.80 -4.25
CA TYR A 226 -1.43 8.62 -4.96
C TYR A 226 -2.84 8.28 -4.51
N ASP A 227 -3.80 8.45 -5.41
CA ASP A 227 -5.21 8.11 -5.19
C ASP A 227 -5.49 6.72 -5.74
N ILE A 228 -5.54 5.73 -4.84
CA ILE A 228 -5.61 4.31 -5.18
C ILE A 228 -6.98 3.75 -4.88
N THR A 229 -7.55 3.01 -5.85
CA THR A 229 -8.75 2.22 -5.63
C THR A 229 -8.42 0.74 -5.76
N ILE A 230 -8.67 -0.03 -4.70
CA ILE A 230 -8.44 -1.47 -4.65
C ILE A 230 -9.80 -2.17 -4.77
N ALA A 231 -9.91 -3.13 -5.69
CA ALA A 231 -11.07 -3.99 -5.84
C ALA A 231 -10.63 -5.44 -5.93
N TYR A 232 -11.17 -6.27 -5.03
CA TYR A 232 -10.95 -7.70 -5.03
C TYR A 232 -12.01 -8.38 -5.88
N GLU A 233 -11.60 -9.22 -6.83
CA GLU A 233 -12.52 -10.05 -7.60
C GLU A 233 -13.08 -11.14 -6.69
N GLY A 234 -14.38 -11.16 -6.51
CA GLY A 234 -15.05 -12.10 -5.62
C GLY A 234 -16.36 -12.59 -6.22
N LYS A 235 -16.87 -13.67 -5.66
CA LYS A 235 -18.18 -14.21 -6.00
C LYS A 235 -19.28 -13.25 -5.52
N LEU A 236 -20.40 -13.24 -6.23
CA LEU A 236 -21.62 -12.62 -5.74
C LEU A 236 -22.37 -13.61 -4.84
N THR A 237 -23.07 -13.08 -3.84
CA THR A 237 -24.06 -13.86 -3.12
C THR A 237 -25.22 -14.24 -4.05
N ALA A 238 -26.04 -15.22 -3.65
CA ALA A 238 -27.25 -15.55 -4.38
C ALA A 238 -28.22 -14.36 -4.56
N ALA A 239 -28.13 -13.35 -3.68
CA ALA A 239 -28.88 -12.10 -3.76
C ALA A 239 -28.19 -11.02 -4.61
N GLY A 240 -27.12 -11.35 -5.35
CA GLY A 240 -26.37 -10.40 -6.18
C GLY A 240 -25.51 -9.39 -5.38
N GLN A 241 -25.33 -9.60 -4.08
CA GLN A 241 -24.50 -8.75 -3.24
C GLN A 241 -23.05 -9.21 -3.31
N ARG A 242 -22.13 -8.28 -3.10
CA ARG A 242 -20.70 -8.55 -3.06
C ARG A 242 -20.31 -9.24 -1.75
N HIS A 243 -19.53 -10.31 -1.84
CA HIS A 243 -18.88 -10.89 -0.67
C HIS A 243 -17.89 -9.92 -0.02
N PRO A 244 -17.59 -10.07 1.28
CA PRO A 244 -16.46 -9.37 1.91
C PRO A 244 -15.18 -9.54 1.11
N ALA A 245 -14.30 -8.53 1.17
CA ALA A 245 -12.96 -8.67 0.62
C ALA A 245 -12.17 -9.74 1.41
N PRO A 246 -11.25 -10.47 0.76
CA PRO A 246 -10.56 -11.58 1.39
C PRO A 246 -9.73 -11.10 2.60
N THR A 247 -9.69 -11.90 3.65
CA THR A 247 -8.71 -11.77 4.72
C THR A 247 -7.32 -12.15 4.22
N MET A 248 -6.25 -11.86 4.99
CA MET A 248 -4.90 -12.33 4.62
C MET A 248 -4.81 -13.85 4.40
N PRO A 249 -5.37 -14.72 5.29
CA PRO A 249 -5.42 -16.17 5.02
C PRO A 249 -6.12 -16.54 3.72
N GLU A 250 -7.30 -15.99 3.48
CA GLU A 250 -8.07 -16.24 2.25
C GLU A 250 -7.32 -15.77 1.01
N PHE A 251 -6.62 -14.65 1.11
CA PHE A 251 -5.76 -14.16 0.04
C PHE A 251 -4.60 -15.14 -0.24
N LEU A 252 -3.90 -15.62 0.79
CA LEU A 252 -2.84 -16.63 0.67
C LEU A 252 -3.35 -17.95 0.07
N CYS A 253 -4.59 -18.32 0.37
CA CYS A 253 -5.24 -19.51 -0.20
C CYS A 253 -5.81 -19.30 -1.61
N LYS A 254 -5.64 -18.10 -2.20
CA LYS A 254 -6.14 -17.75 -3.54
C LYS A 254 -7.67 -17.81 -3.66
N GLU A 255 -8.38 -17.47 -2.59
CA GLU A 255 -9.85 -17.36 -2.66
C GLU A 255 -10.29 -16.15 -3.50
N CYS A 256 -9.41 -15.15 -3.64
CA CYS A 256 -9.54 -14.07 -4.59
C CYS A 256 -8.64 -14.35 -5.80
N PRO A 257 -9.17 -14.62 -7.00
CA PRO A 257 -8.34 -14.96 -8.16
C PRO A 257 -7.58 -13.76 -8.69
N ARG A 258 -8.13 -12.53 -8.50
CA ARG A 258 -7.59 -11.31 -9.09
C ARG A 258 -7.83 -10.10 -8.22
N VAL A 259 -6.83 -9.21 -8.16
CA VAL A 259 -6.93 -7.89 -7.52
C VAL A 259 -6.79 -6.81 -8.59
N HIS A 260 -7.74 -5.91 -8.64
CA HIS A 260 -7.73 -4.75 -9.53
C HIS A 260 -7.31 -3.52 -8.76
N ILE A 261 -6.27 -2.84 -9.24
CA ILE A 261 -5.72 -1.65 -8.61
C ILE A 261 -5.80 -0.50 -9.62
N HIS A 262 -6.61 0.49 -9.32
CA HIS A 262 -6.65 1.70 -10.13
C HIS A 262 -5.72 2.74 -9.47
N PHE A 263 -4.65 3.05 -10.17
CA PHE A 263 -3.63 3.99 -9.75
C PHE A 263 -3.87 5.36 -10.42
N ASN A 264 -3.92 6.41 -9.62
CA ASN A 264 -4.02 7.78 -10.11
C ASN A 264 -3.03 8.67 -9.34
N ARG A 265 -2.09 9.29 -10.07
CA ARG A 265 -1.12 10.24 -9.53
C ARG A 265 -1.72 11.63 -9.59
N LEU A 266 -1.78 12.32 -8.46
CA LEU A 266 -2.26 13.69 -8.34
C LEU A 266 -1.09 14.61 -7.99
N ASP A 267 -1.02 15.79 -8.64
CA ASP A 267 -0.07 16.83 -8.26
C ASP A 267 -0.46 17.39 -6.88
N VAL A 268 0.49 17.47 -5.97
CA VAL A 268 0.25 17.99 -4.63
C VAL A 268 -0.22 19.45 -4.64
N ARG A 269 0.13 20.22 -5.70
CA ARG A 269 -0.25 21.63 -5.86
C ARG A 269 -1.73 21.82 -6.17
N GLU A 270 -2.37 20.81 -6.76
CA GLU A 270 -3.80 20.84 -7.10
C GLU A 270 -4.70 20.49 -5.90
N ILE A 271 -4.12 20.09 -4.77
CA ILE A 271 -4.87 19.65 -3.61
C ILE A 271 -5.17 20.85 -2.71
N PRO A 272 -6.45 21.09 -2.38
CA PRO A 272 -6.85 22.16 -1.48
C PRO A 272 -6.20 22.00 -0.09
N VAL A 273 -5.65 23.07 0.46
CA VAL A 273 -5.06 23.08 1.81
C VAL A 273 -6.10 23.49 2.86
N GLU A 274 -7.06 24.32 2.47
CA GLU A 274 -8.09 24.82 3.39
C GLU A 274 -9.03 23.66 3.79
N PRO A 275 -9.32 23.45 5.11
CA PRO A 275 -10.00 22.27 5.62
C PRO A 275 -11.38 21.97 5.00
N VAL A 276 -12.17 23.02 4.69
CA VAL A 276 -13.53 22.84 4.12
C VAL A 276 -13.44 22.31 2.70
N PHE A 277 -12.57 22.91 1.87
CA PHE A 277 -12.36 22.48 0.49
C PHE A 277 -11.64 21.12 0.43
N PHE A 278 -10.70 20.85 1.34
CA PHE A 278 -10.05 19.54 1.45
C PHE A 278 -11.04 18.43 1.77
N ARG A 279 -11.98 18.66 2.71
CA ARG A 279 -13.04 17.70 3.03
C ARG A 279 -13.84 17.33 1.79
N ARG A 280 -14.28 18.32 1.02
CA ARG A 280 -15.06 18.12 -0.20
C ARG A 280 -14.25 17.37 -1.24
N TRP A 281 -13.04 17.80 -1.51
CA TRP A 281 -12.11 17.15 -2.44
C TRP A 281 -11.86 15.68 -2.08
N LEU A 282 -11.57 15.38 -0.82
CA LEU A 282 -11.34 14.01 -0.38
C LEU A 282 -12.60 13.15 -0.53
N HIS A 283 -13.77 13.70 -0.22
CA HIS A 283 -15.04 13.01 -0.39
C HIS A 283 -15.33 12.71 -1.86
N GLU A 284 -15.12 13.67 -2.77
CA GLU A 284 -15.25 13.50 -4.22
C GLU A 284 -14.32 12.38 -4.75
N ARG A 285 -13.10 12.26 -4.22
CA ARG A 285 -12.22 11.12 -4.54
C ARG A 285 -12.87 9.79 -4.13
N PHE A 286 -13.52 9.74 -2.98
CA PHE A 286 -14.21 8.55 -2.50
C PHE A 286 -15.50 8.27 -3.26
N GLU A 287 -16.22 9.25 -3.75
CA GLU A 287 -17.34 9.06 -4.69
C GLU A 287 -16.89 8.40 -6.00
N ILE A 288 -15.71 8.80 -6.51
CA ILE A 288 -15.11 8.17 -7.69
C ILE A 288 -14.76 6.71 -7.40
N LYS A 289 -14.17 6.43 -6.22
CA LYS A 289 -13.87 5.06 -5.78
C LYS A 289 -15.15 4.23 -5.66
N ASP A 290 -16.18 4.76 -5.02
CA ASP A 290 -17.49 4.12 -4.84
C ASP A 290 -18.10 3.71 -6.20
N LYS A 291 -18.10 4.62 -7.18
CA LYS A 291 -18.56 4.35 -8.55
C LYS A 291 -17.73 3.28 -9.26
N LYS A 292 -16.40 3.25 -9.06
CA LYS A 292 -15.51 2.23 -9.62
C LYS A 292 -15.75 0.84 -9.03
N LEU A 293 -16.15 0.77 -7.77
CA LEU A 293 -16.43 -0.49 -7.06
C LEU A 293 -17.80 -1.09 -7.35
N VAL A 294 -18.66 -0.38 -8.09
CA VAL A 294 -19.97 -0.91 -8.53
C VAL A 294 -19.76 -2.05 -9.52
N LEU A 295 -20.32 -3.21 -9.20
CA LEU A 295 -20.24 -4.44 -9.99
C LEU A 295 -20.72 -4.24 -11.45
N GLY A 296 -19.98 -4.79 -12.40
CA GLY A 296 -20.21 -4.74 -13.84
C GLY A 296 -19.64 -3.50 -14.55
N ARG A 297 -19.46 -2.36 -13.87
CA ARG A 297 -18.81 -1.18 -14.47
C ARG A 297 -17.29 -1.29 -14.47
N ILE A 298 -16.69 -1.95 -13.49
CA ILE A 298 -15.24 -2.20 -13.50
C ILE A 298 -14.90 -3.02 -14.76
N GLN A 299 -15.60 -4.10 -15.04
CA GLN A 299 -15.35 -4.91 -16.25
C GLN A 299 -15.69 -4.17 -17.56
N CYS A 300 -16.73 -3.33 -17.57
CA CYS A 300 -17.15 -2.58 -18.76
C CYS A 300 -16.23 -1.37 -19.04
N LEU A 301 -15.81 -0.62 -18.01
CA LEU A 301 -14.82 0.46 -18.13
C LEU A 301 -13.45 -0.09 -18.54
N LEU A 302 -13.09 -1.31 -18.09
CA LEU A 302 -11.84 -1.99 -18.43
C LEU A 302 -11.77 -2.41 -19.90
N ARG A 303 -12.89 -2.74 -20.54
CA ARG A 303 -12.95 -3.04 -21.98
C ARG A 303 -12.85 -1.80 -22.87
N HIS A 304 -13.20 -0.61 -22.36
CA HIS A 304 -13.18 0.65 -23.11
C HIS A 304 -11.91 1.50 -22.87
N MET A 305 -11.16 1.25 -21.80
CA MET A 305 -9.86 1.91 -21.56
C MET A 305 -8.73 1.02 -22.05
N SER A 306 -8.41 1.14 -23.31
CA SER A 306 -7.40 0.36 -24.05
C SER A 306 -5.94 0.70 -23.66
N MET A 307 -5.60 0.78 -22.38
CA MET A 307 -4.23 0.75 -21.88
C MET A 307 -4.15 -0.13 -20.64
N CYS A 308 -4.19 -1.44 -20.86
CA CYS A 308 -3.89 -2.41 -19.81
C CYS A 308 -2.43 -2.79 -19.86
N TYR A 309 -1.61 -2.26 -18.95
CA TYR A 309 -0.34 -2.90 -18.63
C TYR A 309 -0.64 -4.17 -17.82
N LYS A 310 -0.70 -5.29 -18.53
CA LYS A 310 -0.75 -6.61 -17.91
C LYS A 310 0.65 -6.93 -17.39
N VAL A 311 0.96 -6.50 -16.17
CA VAL A 311 2.20 -6.89 -15.49
C VAL A 311 2.00 -8.31 -14.97
N SER A 312 2.13 -9.29 -15.86
CA SER A 312 2.34 -10.68 -15.46
C SER A 312 3.79 -10.81 -15.00
N ILE A 313 3.99 -11.11 -13.73
CA ILE A 313 5.30 -11.23 -13.05
C ILE A 313 6.18 -12.35 -13.63
N ARG A 314 5.75 -13.04 -14.66
CA ARG A 314 6.61 -13.96 -15.43
C ARG A 314 7.78 -13.27 -16.17
N ASN A 315 7.91 -11.93 -16.07
CA ASN A 315 8.89 -11.20 -16.89
C ASN A 315 10.08 -10.56 -16.16
N THR A 316 10.23 -10.70 -14.84
CA THR A 316 11.48 -10.25 -14.19
C THR A 316 12.70 -11.07 -14.60
N SER A 317 12.53 -12.35 -14.95
CA SER A 317 13.60 -13.17 -15.53
C SER A 317 13.91 -12.79 -16.98
N ARG A 318 12.94 -12.35 -17.79
CA ARG A 318 13.17 -11.94 -19.18
C ARG A 318 13.83 -10.57 -19.33
N HIS A 319 13.64 -9.65 -18.39
CA HIS A 319 14.30 -8.34 -18.46
C HIS A 319 15.82 -8.45 -18.20
N MET A 320 16.25 -9.34 -17.30
CA MET A 320 17.67 -9.62 -17.10
C MET A 320 18.29 -10.34 -18.29
N ASP A 321 17.56 -11.19 -18.99
CA ASP A 321 18.04 -11.88 -20.19
C ASP A 321 18.07 -10.97 -21.42
N CYS A 322 17.18 -10.00 -21.52
CA CYS A 322 17.19 -9.02 -22.61
C CYS A 322 18.38 -8.07 -22.51
N GLN A 323 18.71 -7.59 -21.30
CA GLN A 323 19.91 -6.78 -21.07
C GLN A 323 21.21 -7.58 -21.30
N ARG A 324 21.24 -8.87 -20.94
CA ARG A 324 22.39 -9.74 -21.23
C ARG A 324 22.56 -10.04 -22.71
N ARG A 325 21.48 -10.14 -23.50
CA ARG A 325 21.54 -10.33 -24.95
C ARG A 325 21.91 -9.04 -25.70
N HIS A 326 21.46 -7.88 -25.23
CA HIS A 326 21.81 -6.60 -25.84
C HIS A 326 23.31 -6.28 -25.64
N ASN A 327 23.91 -6.63 -24.52
CA ASN A 327 25.34 -6.47 -24.27
C ASN A 327 26.23 -7.52 -25.00
N ARG A 328 25.65 -8.64 -25.45
CA ARG A 328 26.40 -9.65 -26.22
C ARG A 328 26.44 -9.38 -27.72
N ASN A 329 25.54 -8.55 -28.23
CA ASN A 329 25.43 -8.25 -29.66
C ASN A 329 25.96 -6.85 -30.05
N MET A 330 26.68 -6.17 -29.18
CA MET A 330 27.35 -4.92 -29.53
C MET A 330 28.67 -5.24 -30.24
N PRO A 331 28.88 -4.72 -31.48
CA PRO A 331 30.13 -4.91 -32.22
C PRO A 331 31.32 -4.35 -31.41
N LEU A 332 32.42 -5.10 -31.40
CA LEU A 332 33.68 -4.78 -30.68
C LEU A 332 34.26 -3.39 -31.00
N GLU A 333 33.84 -2.75 -32.08
CA GLU A 333 34.26 -1.40 -32.47
C GLU A 333 33.67 -0.30 -31.61
N THR A 334 32.48 -0.47 -31.02
CA THR A 334 31.83 0.53 -30.20
C THR A 334 32.45 0.61 -28.79
N LEU A 335 33.04 -0.48 -28.31
CA LEU A 335 33.73 -0.54 -27.00
C LEU A 335 35.11 0.16 -27.03
N ARG A 336 35.73 0.35 -28.20
CA ARG A 336 37.01 1.07 -28.35
C ARG A 336 36.85 2.60 -28.34
N LYS A 337 35.68 3.13 -28.72
CA LYS A 337 35.43 4.58 -28.74
C LYS A 337 35.16 5.19 -27.35
N HIS A 338 34.61 4.41 -26.43
CA HIS A 338 34.32 4.91 -25.05
C HIS A 338 35.54 4.86 -24.11
N ARG A 339 36.64 4.17 -24.48
CA ARG A 339 37.89 4.16 -23.70
C ARG A 339 38.88 5.26 -24.08
N ARG A 340 38.57 6.11 -25.04
CA ARG A 340 39.44 7.24 -25.45
C ARG A 340 38.90 8.61 -24.99
N ASN A 341 37.74 8.68 -24.35
CA ASN A 341 37.13 9.92 -23.86
C ASN A 341 36.74 9.82 -22.39
N ALA A 342 37.45 9.04 -21.56
CA ALA A 342 37.38 9.03 -20.11
C ALA A 342 38.81 9.22 -19.55
#